data_e52d21a3c0f67ee0e19b7bd75ee8b00e
#
_entry.id   e52d21a3c0f67ee0e19b7bd75ee8b00e
#
_cell.length_a   1.000
_cell.length_b   1.000
_cell.length_c   1.000
_cell.angle_alpha   90.00
_cell.angle_beta   90.00
_cell.angle_gamma   90.00
#
_symmetry.space_group_name_H-M   'P 1'
#
loop_
_entity.id
_entity.type
_entity.pdbx_description
1 polymer ?
#
loop_
_entity_poly.entity_id
_entity_poly.type
_entity_poly.pdbx_seq_one_letter_code
_entity_poly.pdbx_strand_id
1 'polypeptide(L)'
;MAIPSRGIGWSTEDNLLWQISKQLEQLTNVTAKSCTNCTTTTSTTTLPPYKVYTALLERTGAAAPTSTILENTLGTITFAYTGPGNYAILSSSLFTLNKTFIQIQKQGAGLVGNTLGALITSTNSISIIQNTTAGPNDADWAFPVCVEIRVYN
;
A
#
# COMPACT_ATOMS: atom_id res chain seq x y z
N MET A 1 -15.24 25.99 37.50
CA MET A 1 -14.79 25.96 38.91
C MET A 1 -14.03 27.24 39.15
N ALA A 2 -14.41 28.07 40.13
CA ALA A 2 -13.72 29.33 40.39
C ALA A 2 -12.51 29.06 41.28
N ILE A 3 -11.31 29.46 40.83
CA ILE A 3 -10.08 29.37 41.62
C ILE A 3 -10.00 30.57 42.53
N PRO A 4 -9.78 30.39 43.84
CA PRO A 4 -9.71 31.52 44.79
C PRO A 4 -8.54 32.44 44.45
N SER A 5 -8.72 33.73 44.68
CA SER A 5 -7.64 34.71 44.53
C SER A 5 -6.59 34.48 45.65
N ARG A 6 -5.31 34.68 45.29
CA ARG A 6 -4.22 34.54 46.26
C ARG A 6 -4.40 35.45 47.47
N GLY A 7 -4.46 34.87 48.67
CA GLY A 7 -4.53 35.62 49.91
C GLY A 7 -3.16 36.04 50.44
N ILE A 8 -3.11 37.17 51.15
CA ILE A 8 -1.91 37.62 51.87
C ILE A 8 -1.72 36.71 53.09
N GLY A 9 -0.53 36.11 53.30
CA GLY A 9 -0.22 35.25 54.43
C GLY A 9 -0.36 33.73 54.19
N TRP A 10 -0.51 33.30 52.90
CA TRP A 10 -0.52 31.88 52.56
C TRP A 10 0.83 31.22 52.86
N SER A 11 0.79 30.00 53.36
CA SER A 11 1.98 29.15 53.49
C SER A 11 2.65 28.90 52.13
N THR A 12 3.89 28.43 52.16
CA THR A 12 4.62 28.05 50.95
C THR A 12 3.88 26.98 50.16
N GLU A 13 3.22 26.05 50.86
CA GLU A 13 2.44 24.95 50.25
C GLU A 13 1.17 25.47 49.59
N ASP A 14 0.45 26.39 50.22
CA ASP A 14 -0.74 27.02 49.64
C ASP A 14 -0.41 27.82 48.36
N ASN A 15 0.73 28.49 48.37
CA ASN A 15 1.22 29.19 47.19
C ASN A 15 1.54 28.21 46.03
N LEU A 16 2.16 27.06 46.33
CA LEU A 16 2.46 26.06 45.36
C LEU A 16 1.18 25.46 44.74
N LEU A 17 0.22 25.10 45.60
CA LEU A 17 -1.07 24.59 45.15
C LEU A 17 -1.82 25.60 44.27
N TRP A 18 -1.78 26.87 44.61
CA TRP A 18 -2.38 27.95 43.81
C TRP A 18 -1.70 28.07 42.44
N GLN A 19 -0.35 27.98 42.36
CA GLN A 19 0.37 28.01 41.10
C GLN A 19 0.03 26.82 40.22
N ILE A 20 -0.02 25.60 40.78
CA ILE A 20 -0.41 24.38 40.05
C ILE A 20 -1.83 24.52 39.49
N SER A 21 -2.78 25.01 40.33
CA SER A 21 -4.15 25.21 39.89
C SER A 21 -4.26 26.23 38.76
N LYS A 22 -3.47 27.30 38.78
CA LYS A 22 -3.40 28.26 37.65
C LYS A 22 -2.83 27.69 36.39
N GLN A 23 -1.80 26.85 36.47
CA GLN A 23 -1.24 26.17 35.33
C GLN A 23 -2.23 25.17 34.73
N LEU A 24 -2.96 24.41 35.56
CA LEU A 24 -4.01 23.50 35.12
C LEU A 24 -5.14 24.25 34.40
N GLU A 25 -5.57 25.39 34.94
CA GLU A 25 -6.59 26.22 34.28
C GLU A 25 -6.14 26.73 32.93
N GLN A 26 -4.87 27.15 32.81
CA GLN A 26 -4.30 27.56 31.52
C GLN A 26 -4.26 26.40 30.51
N LEU A 27 -3.84 25.20 30.93
CA LEU A 27 -3.82 24.01 30.10
C LEU A 27 -5.25 23.64 29.63
N THR A 28 -6.22 23.64 30.51
CA THR A 28 -7.61 23.33 30.14
C THR A 28 -8.20 24.38 29.21
N ASN A 29 -7.88 25.67 29.40
CA ASN A 29 -8.32 26.73 28.50
C ASN A 29 -7.66 26.65 27.10
N VAL A 30 -6.39 26.24 27.03
CA VAL A 30 -5.70 26.01 25.73
C VAL A 30 -6.32 24.83 24.99
N THR A 31 -6.58 23.72 25.71
CA THR A 31 -7.26 22.56 25.13
C THR A 31 -8.69 22.87 24.67
N ALA A 32 -9.45 23.60 25.49
CA ALA A 32 -10.81 24.02 25.16
C ALA A 32 -10.85 24.96 23.93
N LYS A 33 -9.93 25.93 23.84
CA LYS A 33 -9.82 26.83 22.69
C LYS A 33 -9.32 26.09 21.44
N SER A 34 -8.44 25.12 21.59
CA SER A 34 -8.00 24.26 20.48
C SER A 34 -9.14 23.39 19.94
N CYS A 35 -10.07 22.96 20.82
CA CYS A 35 -11.22 22.16 20.42
C CYS A 35 -12.40 22.97 19.85
N THR A 36 -12.47 24.30 20.05
CA THR A 36 -13.57 25.11 19.46
C THR A 36 -13.42 25.26 17.93
N ASN A 37 -12.23 25.00 17.39
CA ASN A 37 -11.95 24.91 15.95
C ASN A 37 -11.52 23.50 15.51
N CYS A 38 -11.63 22.50 16.37
CA CYS A 38 -11.66 21.12 15.91
C CYS A 38 -12.98 20.91 15.16
N THR A 39 -13.04 21.40 13.94
CA THR A 39 -13.78 20.67 12.91
C THR A 39 -13.23 19.26 13.02
N THR A 40 -14.05 18.32 13.48
CA THR A 40 -13.78 16.90 13.33
C THR A 40 -13.65 16.75 11.82
N THR A 41 -12.42 16.90 11.32
CA THR A 41 -12.10 16.41 9.99
C THR A 41 -12.24 14.91 10.20
N THR A 42 -13.47 14.41 10.00
CA THR A 42 -13.67 13.03 9.69
C THR A 42 -12.80 12.88 8.46
N SER A 43 -11.59 12.38 8.64
CA SER A 43 -10.80 11.86 7.53
C SER A 43 -11.67 10.73 6.99
N THR A 44 -12.59 11.07 6.11
CA THR A 44 -13.13 10.10 5.20
C THR A 44 -11.92 9.64 4.44
N THR A 45 -11.36 8.53 4.90
CA THR A 45 -10.37 7.77 4.14
C THR A 45 -11.14 7.36 2.91
N THR A 46 -11.15 8.22 1.89
CA THR A 46 -11.67 7.86 0.58
C THR A 46 -10.75 6.73 0.14
N LEU A 47 -11.27 5.50 0.26
CA LEU A 47 -10.61 4.33 -0.29
C LEU A 47 -10.26 4.67 -1.75
N PRO A 48 -9.06 4.31 -2.21
CA PRO A 48 -8.69 4.55 -3.60
C PRO A 48 -9.78 3.93 -4.50
N PRO A 49 -10.10 4.57 -5.64
CA PRO A 49 -11.16 4.12 -6.54
C PRO A 49 -10.83 2.78 -7.21
N TYR A 50 -9.82 2.11 -6.76
CA TYR A 50 -9.35 0.81 -7.27
C TYR A 50 -8.90 -0.10 -6.13
N LYS A 51 -8.91 -1.39 -6.39
CA LYS A 51 -8.23 -2.42 -5.61
C LYS A 51 -6.86 -2.67 -6.23
N VAL A 52 -5.87 -3.03 -5.41
CA VAL A 52 -4.48 -3.19 -5.84
C VAL A 52 -3.90 -4.53 -5.42
N TYR A 53 -3.02 -5.04 -6.25
CA TYR A 53 -2.10 -6.14 -5.94
C TYR A 53 -0.70 -5.72 -6.38
N THR A 54 0.25 -5.69 -5.46
CA THR A 54 1.66 -5.40 -5.71
C THR A 54 2.51 -6.52 -5.14
N ALA A 55 3.39 -7.08 -5.96
CA ALA A 55 4.26 -8.17 -5.54
C ALA A 55 5.60 -8.15 -6.29
N LEU A 56 6.59 -8.77 -5.66
CA LEU A 56 7.83 -9.17 -6.30
C LEU A 56 7.72 -10.63 -6.71
N LEU A 57 7.94 -10.90 -7.96
CA LEU A 57 7.89 -12.24 -8.54
C LEU A 57 9.31 -12.76 -8.78
N GLU A 58 9.52 -14.00 -8.41
CA GLU A 58 10.75 -14.74 -8.68
C GLU A 58 10.42 -16.02 -9.43
N ARG A 59 11.35 -16.49 -10.29
CA ARG A 59 11.15 -17.70 -11.07
C ARG A 59 12.47 -18.37 -11.40
N THR A 60 12.45 -19.69 -11.39
CA THR A 60 13.55 -20.55 -11.81
C THR A 60 13.04 -21.59 -12.78
N GLY A 61 13.65 -21.70 -13.96
CA GLY A 61 13.32 -22.68 -15.00
C GLY A 61 11.88 -22.61 -15.49
N ALA A 62 11.29 -23.75 -15.81
CA ALA A 62 9.92 -23.93 -16.28
C ALA A 62 8.91 -24.04 -15.12
N ALA A 63 9.11 -23.31 -14.03
CA ALA A 63 8.22 -23.32 -12.89
C ALA A 63 7.25 -22.12 -12.91
N ALA A 64 6.12 -22.25 -12.23
CA ALA A 64 5.25 -21.12 -11.96
C ALA A 64 6.01 -20.08 -11.10
N PRO A 65 5.83 -18.78 -11.37
CA PRO A 65 6.41 -17.75 -10.52
C PRO A 65 5.95 -17.87 -9.07
N THR A 66 6.86 -17.62 -8.14
CA THR A 66 6.55 -17.40 -6.72
C THR A 66 6.45 -15.90 -6.46
N SER A 67 5.66 -15.50 -5.46
CA SER A 67 5.43 -14.09 -5.17
C SER A 67 5.70 -13.74 -3.72
N THR A 68 6.43 -12.63 -3.51
CA THR A 68 6.48 -11.90 -2.25
C THR A 68 5.48 -10.75 -2.35
N ILE A 69 4.36 -10.88 -1.65
CA ILE A 69 3.25 -9.90 -1.71
C ILE A 69 3.63 -8.68 -0.87
N LEU A 70 3.57 -7.49 -1.47
CA LEU A 70 3.81 -6.21 -0.81
C LEU A 70 2.47 -5.55 -0.41
N GLU A 71 1.47 -5.62 -1.28
CA GLU A 71 0.13 -5.12 -1.03
C GLU A 71 -0.90 -5.98 -1.76
N ASN A 72 -2.04 -6.28 -1.11
CA ASN A 72 -3.11 -7.04 -1.75
C ASN A 72 -4.49 -6.67 -1.18
N THR A 73 -5.25 -5.94 -1.96
CA THR A 73 -6.68 -5.66 -1.72
C THR A 73 -7.59 -6.35 -2.76
N LEU A 74 -6.99 -7.05 -3.74
CA LEU A 74 -7.71 -7.78 -4.79
C LEU A 74 -8.27 -9.13 -4.31
N GLY A 75 -7.64 -9.75 -3.30
CA GLY A 75 -7.97 -11.10 -2.83
C GLY A 75 -7.03 -12.17 -3.40
N THR A 76 -7.55 -13.36 -3.68
CA THR A 76 -6.72 -14.49 -4.09
C THR A 76 -6.17 -14.33 -5.50
N ILE A 77 -4.85 -14.26 -5.61
CA ILE A 77 -4.09 -14.25 -6.85
C ILE A 77 -3.15 -15.46 -6.82
N THR A 78 -3.12 -16.21 -7.91
CA THR A 78 -2.22 -17.36 -8.10
C THR A 78 -1.45 -17.23 -9.41
N PHE A 79 -0.38 -18.00 -9.54
CA PHE A 79 0.48 -17.98 -10.72
C PHE A 79 0.57 -19.37 -11.33
N ALA A 80 0.70 -19.42 -12.65
CA ALA A 80 0.88 -20.66 -13.38
C ALA A 80 1.95 -20.50 -14.47
N TYR A 81 2.64 -21.60 -14.76
CA TYR A 81 3.46 -21.74 -15.95
C TYR A 81 2.57 -22.29 -17.08
N THR A 82 2.57 -21.67 -18.24
CA THR A 82 1.72 -22.05 -19.36
C THR A 82 2.50 -22.50 -20.60
N GLY A 83 3.82 -22.36 -20.57
CA GLY A 83 4.72 -22.77 -21.63
C GLY A 83 5.98 -21.91 -21.67
N PRO A 84 6.96 -22.23 -22.54
CA PRO A 84 8.21 -21.48 -22.61
C PRO A 84 7.99 -19.98 -22.73
N GLY A 85 8.53 -19.22 -21.78
CA GLY A 85 8.39 -17.77 -21.70
C GLY A 85 6.98 -17.26 -21.40
N ASN A 86 6.02 -18.15 -21.14
CA ASN A 86 4.62 -17.77 -20.89
C ASN A 86 4.17 -18.18 -19.49
N TYR A 87 3.59 -17.23 -18.78
CA TYR A 87 3.08 -17.40 -17.42
C TYR A 87 1.71 -16.76 -17.31
N ALA A 88 0.91 -17.21 -16.37
CA ALA A 88 -0.39 -16.62 -16.10
C ALA A 88 -0.49 -16.13 -14.65
N ILE A 89 -1.11 -14.98 -14.47
CA ILE A 89 -1.65 -14.50 -13.19
C ILE A 89 -3.13 -14.83 -13.22
N LEU A 90 -3.61 -15.58 -12.24
CA LEU A 90 -4.97 -16.09 -12.17
C LEU A 90 -5.74 -15.49 -11.01
N SER A 91 -7.01 -15.21 -11.24
CA SER A 91 -7.96 -14.71 -10.23
C SER A 91 -9.37 -15.25 -10.50
N SER A 92 -10.31 -14.99 -9.59
CA SER A 92 -11.73 -15.29 -9.80
C SER A 92 -12.48 -14.06 -10.36
N SER A 93 -12.50 -13.91 -11.69
CA SER A 93 -13.31 -12.89 -12.40
C SER A 93 -13.02 -11.44 -12.03
N LEU A 94 -11.77 -11.12 -11.68
CA LEU A 94 -11.40 -9.77 -11.24
C LEU A 94 -10.98 -8.86 -12.40
N PHE A 95 -10.42 -9.41 -13.48
CA PHE A 95 -9.77 -8.61 -14.51
C PHE A 95 -10.77 -8.20 -15.60
N THR A 96 -11.04 -6.90 -15.70
CA THR A 96 -11.89 -6.35 -16.75
C THR A 96 -11.04 -5.48 -17.68
N LEU A 97 -11.11 -5.70 -18.98
CA LEU A 97 -10.23 -5.09 -19.97
C LEU A 97 -10.08 -3.57 -19.83
N ASN A 98 -11.17 -2.86 -19.64
CA ASN A 98 -11.16 -1.39 -19.57
C ASN A 98 -11.04 -0.84 -18.13
N LYS A 99 -10.92 -1.72 -17.14
CA LYS A 99 -10.86 -1.35 -15.72
C LYS A 99 -9.64 -1.91 -15.00
N THR A 100 -8.79 -2.65 -15.69
CA THR A 100 -7.58 -3.24 -15.11
C THR A 100 -6.34 -2.60 -15.71
N PHE A 101 -5.55 -1.98 -14.87
CA PHE A 101 -4.21 -1.50 -15.19
C PHE A 101 -3.18 -2.53 -14.73
N ILE A 102 -2.19 -2.80 -15.56
CA ILE A 102 -1.10 -3.72 -15.26
C ILE A 102 0.21 -3.04 -15.57
N GLN A 103 1.12 -3.07 -14.61
CA GLN A 103 2.51 -2.72 -14.80
C GLN A 103 3.38 -3.90 -14.40
N ILE A 104 4.35 -4.24 -15.27
CA ILE A 104 5.34 -5.26 -14.98
C ILE A 104 6.72 -4.70 -15.30
N GLN A 105 7.66 -4.85 -14.36
CA GLN A 105 8.99 -4.30 -14.49
C GLN A 105 10.04 -5.22 -13.88
N LYS A 106 11.11 -5.47 -14.60
CA LYS A 106 12.30 -6.15 -14.07
C LYS A 106 13.09 -5.19 -13.19
N GLN A 107 13.59 -5.71 -12.08
CA GLN A 107 14.56 -5.02 -11.23
C GLN A 107 15.98 -5.49 -11.63
N GLY A 108 16.87 -4.54 -11.91
CA GLY A 108 18.28 -4.81 -12.19
C GLY A 108 18.68 -4.67 -13.66
N ALA A 109 19.94 -4.33 -13.86
CA ALA A 109 20.57 -4.25 -15.16
C ALA A 109 21.21 -5.61 -15.49
N GLY A 110 20.81 -6.25 -16.58
CA GLY A 110 21.52 -7.46 -16.95
C GLY A 110 20.88 -8.37 -18.00
N LEU A 111 19.72 -8.06 -18.51
CA LEU A 111 19.13 -8.86 -19.57
C LEU A 111 18.95 -8.02 -20.84
N VAL A 112 20.06 -7.70 -21.48
CA VAL A 112 20.05 -7.13 -22.83
C VAL A 112 19.30 -8.13 -23.73
N GLY A 113 18.19 -7.69 -24.32
CA GLY A 113 17.42 -8.48 -25.26
C GLY A 113 16.23 -9.27 -24.69
N ASN A 114 15.95 -9.22 -23.37
CA ASN A 114 14.77 -9.85 -22.79
C ASN A 114 13.70 -8.80 -22.47
N THR A 115 12.55 -8.90 -23.12
CA THR A 115 11.38 -8.06 -22.82
C THR A 115 10.36 -8.85 -22.00
N LEU A 116 9.73 -8.17 -21.05
CA LEU A 116 8.55 -8.66 -20.33
C LEU A 116 7.34 -7.84 -20.74
N GLY A 117 6.26 -8.53 -21.09
CA GLY A 117 4.97 -7.91 -21.36
C GLY A 117 3.88 -8.59 -20.56
N ALA A 118 2.80 -7.87 -20.32
CA ALA A 118 1.59 -8.42 -19.70
C ALA A 118 0.36 -8.07 -20.54
N LEU A 119 -0.56 -9.02 -20.67
CA LEU A 119 -1.80 -8.87 -21.43
C LEU A 119 -2.96 -9.52 -20.67
N ILE A 120 -4.08 -8.81 -20.56
CA ILE A 120 -5.34 -9.38 -20.05
C ILE A 120 -5.88 -10.32 -21.11
N THR A 121 -5.97 -11.61 -20.80
CA THR A 121 -6.48 -12.64 -21.70
C THR A 121 -7.94 -12.99 -21.43
N SER A 122 -8.39 -12.81 -20.18
CA SER A 122 -9.77 -13.01 -19.77
C SER A 122 -10.02 -12.30 -18.44
N THR A 123 -11.27 -12.32 -17.97
CA THR A 123 -11.61 -11.83 -16.62
C THR A 123 -10.92 -12.58 -15.49
N ASN A 124 -10.42 -13.78 -15.76
CA ASN A 124 -9.75 -14.66 -14.81
C ASN A 124 -8.24 -14.70 -14.97
N SER A 125 -7.69 -14.16 -16.05
CA SER A 125 -6.29 -14.40 -16.41
C SER A 125 -5.63 -13.19 -17.06
N ILE A 126 -4.40 -12.94 -16.61
CA ILE A 126 -3.43 -12.06 -17.24
C ILE A 126 -2.26 -12.93 -17.69
N SER A 127 -1.89 -12.85 -18.96
CA SER A 127 -0.68 -13.53 -19.48
C SER A 127 0.54 -12.62 -19.24
N ILE A 128 1.62 -13.21 -18.73
CA ILE A 128 2.96 -12.61 -18.73
C ILE A 128 3.77 -13.30 -19.82
N ILE A 129 4.37 -12.53 -20.71
CA ILE A 129 5.15 -13.02 -21.82
C ILE A 129 6.58 -12.53 -21.67
N GLN A 130 7.52 -13.47 -21.62
CA GLN A 130 8.95 -13.19 -21.67
C GLN A 130 9.47 -13.55 -23.05
N ASN A 131 9.97 -12.57 -23.77
CA ASN A 131 10.60 -12.75 -25.06
C ASN A 131 12.09 -12.40 -24.98
N THR A 132 12.89 -13.18 -25.67
CA THR A 132 14.29 -12.87 -26.00
C THR A 132 14.39 -12.52 -27.48
N THR A 133 15.56 -12.08 -27.92
CA THR A 133 15.85 -11.92 -29.38
C THR A 133 15.67 -13.21 -30.18
N ALA A 134 15.74 -14.37 -29.54
CA ALA A 134 15.54 -15.68 -30.14
C ALA A 134 14.09 -16.21 -30.00
N GLY A 135 13.19 -15.47 -29.39
CA GLY A 135 11.79 -15.86 -29.13
C GLY A 135 11.47 -16.10 -27.64
N PRO A 136 10.29 -16.70 -27.36
CA PRO A 136 9.89 -17.05 -25.98
C PRO A 136 10.89 -18.01 -25.35
N ASN A 137 11.27 -17.79 -24.12
CA ASN A 137 12.25 -18.64 -23.47
C ASN A 137 12.05 -18.68 -21.94
N ASP A 138 12.53 -19.76 -21.33
CA ASP A 138 12.46 -20.03 -19.89
C ASP A 138 13.73 -19.63 -19.14
N ALA A 139 14.47 -18.61 -19.61
CA ALA A 139 15.60 -18.10 -18.87
C ALA A 139 15.15 -17.60 -17.48
N ASP A 140 15.88 -17.99 -16.45
CA ASP A 140 15.62 -17.57 -15.09
C ASP A 140 15.54 -16.04 -14.96
N TRP A 141 14.70 -15.58 -14.08
CA TRP A 141 14.69 -14.18 -13.71
C TRP A 141 15.83 -13.96 -12.69
N ALA A 142 16.94 -13.48 -13.19
CA ALA A 142 18.14 -13.23 -12.36
C ALA A 142 17.85 -12.22 -11.21
N PHE A 143 16.81 -11.43 -11.34
CA PHE A 143 16.32 -10.45 -10.36
C PHE A 143 14.81 -10.54 -10.25
N PRO A 144 14.23 -10.13 -9.09
CA PRO A 144 12.80 -10.06 -8.93
C PRO A 144 12.15 -9.17 -9.99
N VAL A 145 10.96 -9.57 -10.40
CA VAL A 145 10.10 -8.82 -11.30
C VAL A 145 9.01 -8.18 -10.47
N CYS A 146 8.92 -6.84 -10.48
CA CYS A 146 7.82 -6.12 -9.85
C CYS A 146 6.56 -6.24 -10.72
N VAL A 147 5.45 -6.61 -10.13
CA VAL A 147 4.12 -6.55 -10.74
C VAL A 147 3.20 -5.67 -9.90
N GLU A 148 2.47 -4.79 -10.59
CA GLU A 148 1.39 -4.01 -10.01
C GLU A 148 0.14 -4.17 -10.86
N ILE A 149 -0.97 -4.52 -10.22
CA ILE A 149 -2.29 -4.66 -10.85
C ILE A 149 -3.26 -3.77 -10.08
N ARG A 150 -3.93 -2.86 -10.78
CA ARG A 150 -5.02 -2.05 -10.25
C ARG A 150 -6.31 -2.39 -10.98
N VAL A 151 -7.35 -2.68 -10.21
CA VAL A 151 -8.69 -2.92 -10.76
C VAL A 151 -9.61 -1.83 -10.26
N TYR A 152 -10.09 -1.01 -11.19
CA TYR A 152 -10.99 0.10 -10.93
C TYR A 152 -12.44 -0.37 -10.80
N ASN A 153 -13.20 0.29 -9.92
CA ASN A 153 -14.62 -0.03 -9.69
C ASN A 153 -15.53 0.34 -10.85
#